data_298420cee26e99ba2dfad4085ed51082
#
_entry.id   298420cee26e99ba2dfad4085ed51082
#
_cell.length_a   1.000
_cell.length_b   1.000
_cell.length_c   1.000
_cell.angle_alpha   90.00
_cell.angle_beta   90.00
_cell.angle_gamma   90.00
#
_symmetry.space_group_name_H-M   'P 1'
#
loop_
_entity.id
_entity.type
_entity.pdbx_description
1 polymer ?
#
loop_
_entity_poly.entity_id
_entity_poly.type
_entity_poly.pdbx_seq_one_letter_code
_entity_poly.pdbx_strand_id
1 'polypeptide(L)'
;MSLNTALAPDVAPPRARAAEPHPVIRLIVQRVALGVVTLAVVSVIIFAATVALPGNAATAILGHSATPAQLHALEAQLHLNRSVFDQYGSWIGGILTGNPGKSLANGMPVWGIVGPAALNSAVLVAVSGIIASIIGVTLGVVAAVRKDSLFDHASSVLALAVTSLPEFVVAITLIILFATVVLHVLPAVSLLAPGTYAWANPRELI
;
A
#
# COMPACT_ATOMS: atom_id res chain seq x y z
N MET A 1 -15.04 -70.66 -46.91
CA MET A 1 -14.23 -69.46 -47.13
C MET A 1 -15.01 -68.32 -46.50
N SER A 2 -14.90 -68.15 -45.20
CA SER A 2 -15.67 -67.17 -44.40
C SER A 2 -14.82 -65.94 -44.13
N LEU A 3 -15.21 -64.84 -44.72
CA LEU A 3 -14.60 -63.54 -44.54
C LEU A 3 -14.97 -63.00 -43.14
N ASN A 4 -13.95 -62.88 -42.33
CA ASN A 4 -13.99 -62.32 -40.97
C ASN A 4 -14.00 -60.77 -41.12
N THR A 5 -15.18 -60.17 -41.03
CA THR A 5 -15.31 -58.70 -41.02
C THR A 5 -14.95 -58.22 -39.63
N ALA A 6 -13.70 -57.81 -39.47
CA ALA A 6 -13.21 -57.18 -38.24
C ALA A 6 -13.95 -55.83 -38.08
N LEU A 7 -14.76 -55.74 -37.02
CA LEU A 7 -15.35 -54.46 -36.57
C LEU A 7 -14.20 -53.50 -36.18
N ALA A 8 -14.10 -52.41 -36.90
CA ALA A 8 -13.26 -51.30 -36.51
C ALA A 8 -13.77 -50.71 -35.18
N PRO A 9 -12.89 -50.39 -34.20
CA PRO A 9 -13.33 -49.74 -32.96
C PRO A 9 -13.92 -48.36 -33.24
N ASP A 10 -15.14 -48.17 -32.74
CA ASP A 10 -15.84 -46.89 -32.76
C ASP A 10 -15.03 -45.86 -31.97
N VAL A 11 -14.24 -45.04 -32.68
CA VAL A 11 -13.47 -43.94 -32.11
C VAL A 11 -14.45 -42.79 -31.90
N ALA A 12 -14.98 -42.68 -30.68
CA ALA A 12 -15.78 -41.55 -30.26
C ALA A 12 -15.08 -40.24 -30.57
N PRO A 13 -15.75 -39.22 -31.17
CA PRO A 13 -15.12 -37.94 -31.48
C PRO A 13 -14.57 -37.26 -30.19
N PRO A 14 -13.41 -36.59 -30.24
CA PRO A 14 -12.86 -35.92 -29.09
C PRO A 14 -13.87 -34.90 -28.60
N ARG A 15 -14.30 -35.05 -27.36
CA ARG A 15 -15.18 -34.06 -26.71
C ARG A 15 -14.49 -32.72 -26.77
N ALA A 16 -15.12 -31.75 -27.43
CA ALA A 16 -14.71 -30.37 -27.47
C ALA A 16 -14.53 -29.89 -26.01
N ARG A 17 -13.28 -29.73 -25.58
CA ARG A 17 -12.99 -29.06 -24.31
C ARG A 17 -13.57 -27.68 -24.41
N ALA A 18 -14.59 -27.38 -23.61
CA ALA A 18 -15.06 -26.01 -23.42
C ALA A 18 -13.85 -25.13 -23.16
N ALA A 19 -13.74 -24.04 -23.92
CA ALA A 19 -12.63 -23.07 -23.79
C ALA A 19 -12.60 -22.59 -22.35
N GLU A 20 -11.65 -23.08 -21.57
CA GLU A 20 -11.43 -22.60 -20.20
C GLU A 20 -11.09 -21.11 -20.29
N PRO A 21 -11.72 -20.25 -19.47
CA PRO A 21 -11.38 -18.83 -19.45
C PRO A 21 -9.87 -18.72 -19.18
N HIS A 22 -9.21 -17.85 -19.97
CA HIS A 22 -7.76 -17.68 -19.97
C HIS A 22 -7.22 -17.72 -18.52
N PRO A 23 -6.28 -18.62 -18.18
CA PRO A 23 -5.83 -18.83 -16.80
C PRO A 23 -5.34 -17.56 -16.14
N VAL A 24 -4.80 -16.62 -16.92
CA VAL A 24 -4.35 -15.29 -16.46
C VAL A 24 -5.52 -14.44 -15.95
N ILE A 25 -6.65 -14.41 -16.68
CA ILE A 25 -7.82 -13.62 -16.27
C ILE A 25 -8.39 -14.16 -14.96
N ARG A 26 -8.48 -15.48 -14.83
CA ARG A 26 -8.95 -16.13 -13.60
C ARG A 26 -8.03 -15.77 -12.40
N LEU A 27 -6.72 -15.80 -12.60
CA LEU A 27 -5.77 -15.41 -11.56
C LEU A 27 -5.92 -13.93 -11.16
N ILE A 28 -6.07 -13.03 -12.14
CA ILE A 28 -6.29 -11.60 -11.86
C ILE A 28 -7.59 -11.41 -11.07
N VAL A 29 -8.69 -11.99 -11.52
CA VAL A 29 -9.99 -11.87 -10.84
C VAL A 29 -9.92 -12.42 -9.41
N GLN A 30 -9.29 -13.57 -9.20
CA GLN A 30 -9.10 -14.13 -7.86
C GLN A 30 -8.25 -13.22 -6.98
N ARG A 31 -7.17 -12.65 -7.49
CA ARG A 31 -6.31 -11.72 -6.74
C ARG A 31 -7.05 -10.45 -6.38
N VAL A 32 -7.79 -9.87 -7.30
CA VAL A 32 -8.61 -8.67 -7.06
C VAL A 32 -9.71 -8.98 -6.03
N ALA A 33 -10.43 -10.08 -6.17
CA ALA A 33 -11.46 -10.49 -5.22
C ALA A 33 -10.90 -10.68 -3.80
N LEU A 34 -9.77 -11.39 -3.67
CA LEU A 34 -9.08 -11.53 -2.38
C LEU A 34 -8.63 -10.18 -1.82
N GLY A 35 -8.11 -9.29 -2.66
CA GLY A 35 -7.73 -7.93 -2.27
C GLY A 35 -8.92 -7.14 -1.71
N VAL A 36 -10.08 -7.19 -2.38
CA VAL A 36 -11.30 -6.52 -1.92
C VAL A 36 -11.77 -7.11 -0.59
N VAL A 37 -11.78 -8.43 -0.44
CA VAL A 37 -12.15 -9.08 0.84
C VAL A 37 -11.20 -8.67 1.95
N THR A 38 -9.89 -8.67 1.69
CA THR A 38 -8.89 -8.25 2.66
C THR A 38 -9.11 -6.80 3.09
N LEU A 39 -9.34 -5.89 2.14
CA LEU A 39 -9.64 -4.48 2.44
C LEU A 39 -10.91 -4.34 3.25
N ALA A 40 -11.97 -5.09 2.93
CA ALA A 40 -13.22 -5.07 3.70
C ALA A 40 -13.00 -5.54 5.15
N VAL A 41 -12.28 -6.64 5.35
CA VAL A 41 -11.97 -7.15 6.70
C VAL A 41 -11.13 -6.15 7.49
N VAL A 42 -10.06 -5.61 6.87
CA VAL A 42 -9.19 -4.62 7.51
C VAL A 42 -9.95 -3.35 7.85
N SER A 43 -10.86 -2.87 6.99
CA SER A 43 -11.67 -1.67 7.26
C SER A 43 -12.58 -1.86 8.47
N VAL A 44 -13.20 -3.04 8.61
CA VAL A 44 -14.03 -3.37 9.79
C VAL A 44 -13.17 -3.41 11.05
N ILE A 45 -12.00 -4.05 11.00
CA ILE A 45 -11.10 -4.15 12.16
C ILE A 45 -10.63 -2.76 12.60
N ILE A 46 -10.18 -1.92 11.65
CA ILE A 46 -9.73 -0.56 11.96
C ILE A 46 -10.87 0.27 12.54
N PHE A 47 -12.06 0.22 11.93
CA PHE A 47 -13.23 0.94 12.44
C PHE A 47 -13.62 0.48 13.84
N ALA A 48 -13.70 -0.83 14.07
CA ALA A 48 -14.01 -1.39 15.39
C ALA A 48 -12.94 -0.99 16.42
N ALA A 49 -11.67 -1.01 16.07
CA ALA A 49 -10.59 -0.56 16.95
C ALA A 49 -10.71 0.92 17.31
N THR A 50 -11.07 1.79 16.35
CA THR A 50 -11.25 3.23 16.61
C THR A 50 -12.44 3.50 17.55
N VAL A 51 -13.53 2.74 17.42
CA VAL A 51 -14.71 2.85 18.30
C VAL A 51 -14.44 2.25 19.69
N ALA A 52 -13.61 1.22 19.79
CA ALA A 52 -13.26 0.56 21.05
C ALA A 52 -12.24 1.35 21.89
N LEU A 53 -11.54 2.33 21.31
CA LEU A 53 -10.61 3.18 22.05
C LEU A 53 -11.34 4.00 23.14
N PRO A 54 -10.80 4.09 24.36
CA PRO A 54 -11.39 4.91 25.41
C PRO A 54 -11.34 6.39 25.03
N GLY A 55 -12.51 7.04 25.09
CA GLY A 55 -12.71 8.40 24.62
C GLY A 55 -13.20 8.44 23.17
N ASN A 56 -14.08 9.40 22.89
CA ASN A 56 -14.59 9.61 21.54
C ASN A 56 -14.02 10.92 20.95
N ALA A 57 -14.31 11.18 19.67
CA ALA A 57 -13.85 12.39 19.02
C ALA A 57 -14.30 13.68 19.73
N ALA A 58 -15.45 13.68 20.39
CA ALA A 58 -15.93 14.83 21.14
C ALA A 58 -15.06 15.11 22.37
N THR A 59 -14.60 14.08 23.10
CA THR A 59 -13.66 14.25 24.21
C THR A 59 -12.28 14.71 23.73
N ALA A 60 -11.83 14.22 22.57
CA ALA A 60 -10.57 14.65 21.99
C ALA A 60 -10.58 16.12 21.54
N ILE A 61 -11.72 16.63 21.07
CA ILE A 61 -11.88 18.02 20.61
C ILE A 61 -12.05 18.98 21.80
N LEU A 62 -12.91 18.63 22.76
CA LEU A 62 -13.25 19.51 23.87
C LEU A 62 -12.25 19.43 25.03
N GLY A 63 -11.43 18.37 25.08
CA GLY A 63 -10.51 18.10 26.17
C GLY A 63 -11.18 17.56 27.45
N HIS A 64 -10.37 17.27 28.45
CA HIS A 64 -10.82 16.67 29.72
C HIS A 64 -11.62 17.62 30.64
N SER A 65 -11.62 18.92 30.34
CA SER A 65 -12.35 19.95 31.11
C SER A 65 -13.76 20.20 30.63
N ALA A 66 -14.24 19.48 29.60
CA ALA A 66 -15.56 19.65 29.03
C ALA A 66 -16.65 19.21 30.02
N THR A 67 -17.73 20.00 30.10
CA THR A 67 -18.92 19.62 30.87
C THR A 67 -19.68 18.48 30.17
N PRO A 68 -20.39 17.61 30.90
CA PRO A 68 -21.20 16.56 30.30
C PRO A 68 -22.21 17.07 29.26
N ALA A 69 -22.77 18.25 29.46
CA ALA A 69 -23.71 18.87 28.52
C ALA A 69 -23.05 19.25 27.21
N GLN A 70 -21.84 19.81 27.26
CA GLN A 70 -21.05 20.13 26.06
C GLN A 70 -20.65 18.88 25.29
N LEU A 71 -20.28 17.83 26.01
CA LEU A 71 -19.91 16.55 25.42
C LEU A 71 -21.08 15.94 24.65
N HIS A 72 -22.24 15.81 25.29
CA HIS A 72 -23.45 15.28 24.65
C HIS A 72 -23.92 16.13 23.45
N ALA A 73 -23.81 17.45 23.53
CA ALA A 73 -24.17 18.33 22.42
C ALA A 73 -23.25 18.10 21.19
N LEU A 74 -21.95 17.96 21.43
CA LEU A 74 -20.98 17.71 20.35
C LEU A 74 -21.09 16.28 19.80
N GLU A 75 -21.33 15.27 20.66
CA GLU A 75 -21.61 13.89 20.23
C GLU A 75 -22.84 13.82 19.30
N ALA A 76 -23.91 14.52 19.65
CA ALA A 76 -25.10 14.59 18.81
C ALA A 76 -24.81 15.29 17.47
N GLN A 77 -24.06 16.39 17.50
CA GLN A 77 -23.65 17.13 16.29
C GLN A 77 -22.75 16.30 15.36
N LEU A 78 -21.85 15.52 15.91
CA LEU A 78 -20.95 14.64 15.17
C LEU A 78 -21.59 13.28 14.85
N HIS A 79 -22.85 13.07 15.23
CA HIS A 79 -23.59 11.83 15.03
C HIS A 79 -22.93 10.59 15.68
N LEU A 80 -22.16 10.78 16.74
CA LEU A 80 -21.46 9.69 17.45
C LEU A 80 -22.41 8.85 18.33
N ASN A 81 -23.63 9.31 18.56
CA ASN A 81 -24.68 8.62 19.31
C ASN A 81 -25.46 7.59 18.44
N ARG A 82 -25.15 7.46 17.16
CA ARG A 82 -25.75 6.45 16.27
C ARG A 82 -25.19 5.06 16.57
N SER A 83 -25.90 4.03 16.08
CA SER A 83 -25.37 2.66 16.18
C SER A 83 -24.01 2.55 15.45
N VAL A 84 -23.14 1.70 15.94
CA VAL A 84 -21.81 1.45 15.34
C VAL A 84 -21.94 1.00 13.88
N PHE A 85 -22.99 0.23 13.57
CA PHE A 85 -23.27 -0.22 12.21
C PHE A 85 -23.66 0.93 11.28
N ASP A 86 -24.48 1.89 11.77
CA ASP A 86 -24.87 3.07 10.98
C ASP A 86 -23.67 3.99 10.73
N GLN A 87 -22.80 4.15 11.73
CA GLN A 87 -21.57 4.92 11.60
C GLN A 87 -20.65 4.29 10.56
N TYR A 88 -20.42 2.97 10.63
CA TYR A 88 -19.62 2.24 9.64
C TYR A 88 -20.22 2.32 8.25
N GLY A 89 -21.54 2.08 8.11
CA GLY A 89 -22.25 2.15 6.84
C GLY A 89 -22.17 3.53 6.20
N SER A 90 -22.32 4.61 6.98
CA SER A 90 -22.21 5.98 6.48
C SER A 90 -20.78 6.32 6.06
N TRP A 91 -19.78 5.87 6.82
CA TRP A 91 -18.37 6.08 6.51
C TRP A 91 -17.94 5.35 5.23
N ILE A 92 -18.24 4.05 5.11
CA ILE A 92 -17.89 3.28 3.91
C ILE A 92 -18.67 3.77 2.68
N GLY A 93 -19.94 4.15 2.85
CA GLY A 93 -20.75 4.76 1.80
C GLY A 93 -20.14 6.07 1.31
N GLY A 94 -19.64 6.90 2.20
CA GLY A 94 -18.90 8.12 1.87
C GLY A 94 -17.65 7.83 1.04
N ILE A 95 -16.85 6.84 1.43
CA ILE A 95 -15.65 6.41 0.68
C ILE A 95 -16.02 5.94 -0.73
N LEU A 96 -17.03 5.08 -0.84
CA LEU A 96 -17.47 4.52 -2.13
C LEU A 96 -18.04 5.58 -3.09
N THR A 97 -18.62 6.65 -2.55
CA THR A 97 -19.13 7.79 -3.34
C THR A 97 -18.09 8.87 -3.57
N GLY A 98 -16.83 8.66 -3.14
CA GLY A 98 -15.73 9.62 -3.30
C GLY A 98 -15.75 10.78 -2.30
N ASN A 99 -16.59 10.74 -1.28
CA ASN A 99 -16.66 11.74 -0.21
C ASN A 99 -16.37 11.14 1.17
N PRO A 100 -15.11 10.93 1.54
CA PRO A 100 -14.73 10.37 2.84
C PRO A 100 -14.97 11.33 4.02
N GLY A 101 -15.56 12.49 3.79
CA GLY A 101 -15.90 13.45 4.82
C GLY A 101 -14.74 14.33 5.26
N LYS A 102 -14.83 14.77 6.52
CA LYS A 102 -13.85 15.63 7.18
C LYS A 102 -13.22 14.92 8.37
N SER A 103 -11.95 15.22 8.61
CA SER A 103 -11.25 14.76 9.81
C SER A 103 -11.86 15.39 11.06
N LEU A 104 -12.24 14.58 12.03
CA LEU A 104 -12.79 15.05 13.30
C LEU A 104 -11.74 15.77 14.15
N ALA A 105 -10.46 15.50 13.93
CA ALA A 105 -9.38 16.10 14.73
C ALA A 105 -9.07 17.55 14.32
N ASN A 106 -9.14 17.90 13.04
CA ASN A 106 -8.74 19.21 12.53
C ASN A 106 -9.75 19.87 11.57
N GLY A 107 -10.89 19.23 11.32
CA GLY A 107 -11.95 19.76 10.45
C GLY A 107 -11.62 19.78 8.95
N MET A 108 -10.41 19.36 8.55
CA MET A 108 -9.98 19.39 7.14
C MET A 108 -10.65 18.27 6.33
N PRO A 109 -10.97 18.51 5.04
CA PRO A 109 -11.41 17.44 4.15
C PRO A 109 -10.39 16.31 4.12
N VAL A 110 -10.84 15.06 4.26
CA VAL A 110 -9.96 13.88 4.27
C VAL A 110 -9.15 13.78 2.97
N TRP A 111 -9.76 14.06 1.82
CA TRP A 111 -9.04 14.10 0.54
C TRP A 111 -7.93 15.14 0.47
N GLY A 112 -8.09 16.27 1.17
CA GLY A 112 -7.05 17.30 1.26
C GLY A 112 -5.82 16.85 2.03
N ILE A 113 -5.95 15.83 2.89
CA ILE A 113 -4.85 15.25 3.67
C ILE A 113 -4.28 14.02 2.96
N VAL A 114 -5.16 13.09 2.61
CA VAL A 114 -4.78 11.77 2.06
C VAL A 114 -4.31 11.87 0.61
N GLY A 115 -4.94 12.71 -0.21
CA GLY A 115 -4.59 12.86 -1.63
C GLY A 115 -3.13 13.24 -1.87
N PRO A 116 -2.66 14.36 -1.31
CA PRO A 116 -1.24 14.76 -1.42
C PRO A 116 -0.29 13.72 -0.82
N ALA A 117 -0.63 13.12 0.34
CA ALA A 117 0.20 12.10 0.97
C ALA A 117 0.33 10.84 0.08
N ALA A 118 -0.77 10.36 -0.47
CA ALA A 118 -0.79 9.20 -1.38
C ALA A 118 0.02 9.47 -2.65
N LEU A 119 -0.14 10.66 -3.23
CA LEU A 119 0.57 11.04 -4.44
C LEU A 119 2.08 11.22 -4.19
N ASN A 120 2.45 11.84 -3.07
CA ASN A 120 3.85 11.95 -2.65
C ASN A 120 4.49 10.55 -2.48
N SER A 121 3.78 9.63 -1.82
CA SER A 121 4.22 8.24 -1.69
C SER A 121 4.36 7.54 -3.06
N ALA A 122 3.39 7.74 -3.96
CA ALA A 122 3.44 7.16 -5.30
C ALA A 122 4.64 7.68 -6.12
N VAL A 123 4.90 8.98 -6.06
CA VAL A 123 6.06 9.60 -6.71
C VAL A 123 7.37 9.05 -6.13
N LEU A 124 7.47 8.97 -4.80
CA LEU A 124 8.65 8.43 -4.13
C LEU A 124 8.91 6.97 -4.55
N VAL A 125 7.88 6.13 -4.53
CA VAL A 125 7.98 4.72 -4.96
C VAL A 125 8.37 4.62 -6.44
N ALA A 126 7.78 5.45 -7.30
CA ALA A 126 8.12 5.44 -8.73
C ALA A 126 9.58 5.84 -8.97
N VAL A 127 10.01 6.95 -8.36
CA VAL A 127 11.39 7.45 -8.53
C VAL A 127 12.41 6.46 -7.96
N SER A 128 12.21 6.01 -6.73
CA SER A 128 13.10 5.03 -6.10
C SER A 128 13.13 3.70 -6.84
N GLY A 129 11.96 3.23 -7.33
CA GLY A 129 11.85 2.01 -8.12
C GLY A 129 12.58 2.09 -9.46
N ILE A 130 12.50 3.23 -10.15
CA ILE A 130 13.23 3.46 -11.40
C ILE A 130 14.75 3.45 -11.13
N ILE A 131 15.21 4.21 -10.13
CA ILE A 131 16.63 4.27 -9.76
C ILE A 131 17.14 2.89 -9.36
N ALA A 132 16.42 2.18 -8.48
CA ALA A 132 16.79 0.83 -8.06
C ALA A 132 16.84 -0.15 -9.22
N SER A 133 15.90 -0.05 -10.17
CA SER A 133 15.89 -0.91 -11.36
C SER A 133 17.10 -0.63 -12.27
N ILE A 134 17.41 0.63 -12.50
CA ILE A 134 18.59 1.01 -13.33
C ILE A 134 19.87 0.49 -12.68
N ILE A 135 20.06 0.73 -11.39
CA ILE A 135 21.25 0.27 -10.66
C ILE A 135 21.30 -1.27 -10.65
N GLY A 136 20.21 -1.93 -10.30
CA GLY A 136 20.16 -3.39 -10.19
C GLY A 136 20.40 -4.08 -11.52
N VAL A 137 19.76 -3.63 -12.60
CA VAL A 137 19.97 -4.17 -13.95
C VAL A 137 21.41 -3.92 -14.41
N THR A 138 21.93 -2.71 -14.21
CA THR A 138 23.29 -2.38 -14.62
C THR A 138 24.33 -3.23 -13.90
N LEU A 139 24.22 -3.33 -12.57
CA LEU A 139 25.12 -4.17 -11.77
C LEU A 139 25.00 -5.64 -12.14
N GLY A 140 23.77 -6.14 -12.35
CA GLY A 140 23.53 -7.52 -12.74
C GLY A 140 24.11 -7.86 -14.11
N VAL A 141 23.93 -6.97 -15.10
CA VAL A 141 24.51 -7.15 -16.46
C VAL A 141 26.02 -7.13 -16.41
N VAL A 142 26.63 -6.16 -15.69
CA VAL A 142 28.10 -6.07 -15.58
C VAL A 142 28.68 -7.29 -14.88
N ALA A 143 28.04 -7.77 -13.82
CA ALA A 143 28.45 -8.98 -13.11
C ALA A 143 28.35 -10.22 -14.03
N ALA A 144 27.25 -10.36 -14.77
CA ALA A 144 27.06 -11.47 -15.71
C ALA A 144 28.09 -11.50 -16.84
N VAL A 145 28.42 -10.33 -17.41
CA VAL A 145 29.45 -10.21 -18.45
C VAL A 145 30.85 -10.50 -17.90
N ARG A 146 31.10 -10.13 -16.64
CA ARG A 146 32.39 -10.36 -15.97
C ARG A 146 32.31 -11.57 -15.02
N LYS A 147 31.66 -12.62 -15.44
CA LYS A 147 31.49 -13.84 -14.66
C LYS A 147 32.83 -14.33 -14.06
N ASP A 148 32.79 -14.81 -12.84
CA ASP A 148 33.93 -15.33 -12.06
C ASP A 148 35.03 -14.27 -11.78
N SER A 149 34.75 -12.98 -12.03
CA SER A 149 35.66 -11.89 -11.69
C SER A 149 35.52 -11.46 -10.22
N LEU A 150 36.52 -10.69 -9.73
CA LEU A 150 36.44 -10.08 -8.40
C LEU A 150 35.20 -9.17 -8.25
N PHE A 151 34.80 -8.49 -9.33
CA PHE A 151 33.58 -7.66 -9.35
C PHE A 151 32.32 -8.49 -9.18
N ASP A 152 32.19 -9.64 -9.84
CA ASP A 152 31.04 -10.53 -9.70
C ASP A 152 30.93 -11.06 -8.27
N HIS A 153 32.03 -11.55 -7.71
CA HIS A 153 32.06 -12.03 -6.33
C HIS A 153 31.74 -10.90 -5.33
N ALA A 154 32.36 -9.74 -5.49
CA ALA A 154 32.13 -8.60 -4.60
C ALA A 154 30.67 -8.09 -4.67
N SER A 155 30.08 -7.97 -5.86
CA SER A 155 28.69 -7.54 -6.03
C SER A 155 27.70 -8.55 -5.45
N SER A 156 27.97 -9.84 -5.61
CA SER A 156 27.15 -10.92 -5.03
C SER A 156 27.21 -10.90 -3.48
N VAL A 157 28.41 -10.78 -2.92
CA VAL A 157 28.59 -10.67 -1.45
C VAL A 157 27.90 -9.43 -0.92
N LEU A 158 28.05 -8.28 -1.59
CA LEU A 158 27.40 -7.03 -1.18
C LEU A 158 25.86 -7.16 -1.24
N ALA A 159 25.32 -7.75 -2.31
CA ALA A 159 23.88 -7.98 -2.43
C ALA A 159 23.36 -8.86 -1.30
N LEU A 160 24.05 -9.96 -0.97
CA LEU A 160 23.72 -10.83 0.15
C LEU A 160 23.81 -10.09 1.49
N ALA A 161 24.84 -9.28 1.70
CA ALA A 161 25.01 -8.50 2.92
C ALA A 161 23.87 -7.48 3.11
N VAL A 162 23.52 -6.74 2.05
CA VAL A 162 22.43 -5.76 2.10
C VAL A 162 21.07 -6.41 2.32
N THR A 163 20.80 -7.53 1.66
CA THR A 163 19.52 -8.25 1.83
C THR A 163 19.39 -8.95 3.18
N SER A 164 20.51 -9.20 3.88
CA SER A 164 20.52 -9.77 5.23
C SER A 164 20.25 -8.73 6.32
N LEU A 165 20.37 -7.44 6.00
CA LEU A 165 20.11 -6.36 6.95
C LEU A 165 18.62 -5.97 6.92
N PRO A 166 18.00 -5.67 8.08
CA PRO A 166 16.69 -5.06 8.13
C PRO A 166 16.67 -3.72 7.36
N GLU A 167 15.62 -3.46 6.60
CA GLU A 167 15.51 -2.26 5.75
C GLU A 167 15.73 -0.95 6.51
N PHE A 168 15.21 -0.85 7.74
CA PHE A 168 15.37 0.35 8.56
C PHE A 168 16.84 0.60 8.96
N VAL A 169 17.65 -0.45 9.13
CA VAL A 169 19.08 -0.32 9.44
C VAL A 169 19.83 0.29 8.26
N VAL A 170 19.52 -0.21 7.04
CA VAL A 170 20.08 0.35 5.81
C VAL A 170 19.67 1.81 5.65
N ALA A 171 18.38 2.12 5.86
CA ALA A 171 17.87 3.49 5.75
C ALA A 171 18.54 4.44 6.74
N ILE A 172 18.63 4.07 8.03
CA ILE A 172 19.28 4.89 9.05
C ILE A 172 20.78 5.08 8.72
N THR A 173 21.46 4.03 8.28
CA THR A 173 22.88 4.12 7.90
C THR A 173 23.07 5.11 6.75
N LEU A 174 22.21 5.06 5.73
CA LEU A 174 22.26 6.01 4.62
C LEU A 174 21.97 7.45 5.07
N ILE A 175 20.97 7.66 5.94
CA ILE A 175 20.68 8.98 6.51
C ILE A 175 21.89 9.52 7.26
N ILE A 176 22.50 8.73 8.14
CA ILE A 176 23.70 9.15 8.87
C ILE A 176 24.82 9.49 7.90
N LEU A 177 25.07 8.66 6.91
CA LEU A 177 26.16 8.84 5.96
C LEU A 177 25.96 10.10 5.10
N PHE A 178 24.76 10.30 4.53
CA PHE A 178 24.51 11.37 3.55
C PHE A 178 23.99 12.66 4.16
N ALA A 179 23.29 12.60 5.29
CA ALA A 179 22.68 13.78 5.89
C ALA A 179 23.54 14.39 7.02
N THR A 180 24.29 13.57 7.80
CA THR A 180 24.92 14.08 9.03
C THR A 180 26.44 14.02 9.04
N VAL A 181 27.07 12.96 8.50
CA VAL A 181 28.51 12.73 8.73
C VAL A 181 29.38 13.05 7.52
N VAL A 182 29.01 12.62 6.32
CA VAL A 182 29.94 12.65 5.17
C VAL A 182 29.66 13.78 4.19
N LEU A 183 28.43 13.94 3.75
CA LEU A 183 28.14 14.81 2.62
C LEU A 183 27.30 16.06 2.95
N HIS A 184 26.49 16.05 4.02
CA HIS A 184 25.54 17.12 4.40
C HIS A 184 24.71 17.64 3.20
N VAL A 185 24.44 16.76 2.23
CA VAL A 185 23.81 17.13 0.96
C VAL A 185 22.30 16.96 1.02
N LEU A 186 21.84 16.04 1.89
CA LEU A 186 20.43 15.67 2.00
C LEU A 186 19.87 16.10 3.35
N PRO A 187 18.60 16.52 3.43
CA PRO A 187 17.95 16.75 4.70
C PRO A 187 17.74 15.41 5.43
N ALA A 188 17.99 15.36 6.73
CA ALA A 188 17.79 14.16 7.53
C ALA A 188 16.30 13.79 7.68
N VAL A 189 15.40 14.76 7.53
CA VAL A 189 13.94 14.61 7.65
C VAL A 189 13.27 15.52 6.63
N SER A 190 12.33 14.97 5.89
CA SER A 190 11.45 15.77 5.01
C SER A 190 10.28 16.30 5.84
N LEU A 191 10.19 17.62 5.98
CA LEU A 191 9.14 18.32 6.72
C LEU A 191 8.07 18.87 5.76
N LEU A 192 7.37 18.00 5.04
CA LEU A 192 6.26 18.41 4.21
C LEU A 192 5.04 18.73 5.09
N ALA A 193 4.53 19.96 4.99
CA ALA A 193 3.29 20.32 5.66
C ALA A 193 2.11 19.49 5.13
N PRO A 194 1.12 19.13 5.97
CA PRO A 194 -0.05 18.39 5.54
C PRO A 194 -0.74 19.10 4.36
N GLY A 195 -1.02 18.34 3.29
CA GLY A 195 -1.67 18.88 2.09
C GLY A 195 -0.72 19.49 1.06
N THR A 196 0.60 19.47 1.27
CA THR A 196 1.57 19.94 0.28
C THR A 196 2.10 18.79 -0.59
N TYR A 197 2.47 19.17 -1.82
CA TYR A 197 3.04 18.23 -2.78
C TYR A 197 4.57 18.28 -2.73
N ALA A 198 5.20 17.13 -2.81
CA ALA A 198 6.65 16.98 -2.73
C ALA A 198 7.39 17.75 -3.85
N TRP A 199 6.79 17.89 -5.05
CA TRP A 199 7.40 18.68 -6.13
C TRP A 199 7.35 20.18 -5.91
N ALA A 200 6.55 20.70 -4.96
CA ALA A 200 6.58 22.12 -4.61
C ALA A 200 7.91 22.50 -3.93
N ASN A 201 8.58 21.54 -3.30
CA ASN A 201 9.88 21.70 -2.70
C ASN A 201 10.81 20.54 -3.09
N PRO A 202 11.46 20.58 -4.25
CA PRO A 202 12.29 19.46 -4.76
C PRO A 202 13.42 19.04 -3.80
N ARG A 203 13.87 19.95 -2.94
CA ARG A 203 14.89 19.65 -1.90
C ARG A 203 14.37 18.72 -0.79
N GLU A 204 13.07 18.62 -0.65
CA GLU A 204 12.43 17.74 0.34
C GLU A 204 12.14 16.33 -0.23
N LEU A 205 12.30 16.14 -1.55
CA LEU A 205 12.15 14.86 -2.24
C LEU A 205 13.41 13.98 -2.17
N ILE A 206 14.53 14.59 -1.94
CA ILE A 206 15.83 13.94 -1.91
C ILE A 206 16.28 13.77 -0.48
#